data_ddb2f1cbb531288c3184da19fa8936f6
#
_entry.id   ddb2f1cbb531288c3184da19fa8936f6
#
_cell.length_a   1.000
_cell.length_b   1.000
_cell.length_c   1.000
_cell.angle_alpha   90.00
_cell.angle_beta   90.00
_cell.angle_gamma   90.00
#
_symmetry.space_group_name_H-M   'P 1'
#
loop_
_entity.id
_entity.type
_entity.pdbx_description
1 polymer ?
#
loop_
_entity_poly.entity_id
_entity_poly.type
_entity_poly.pdbx_seq_one_letter_code
_entity_poly.pdbx_strand_id
1 'polypeptide(L)'
;SSSEPWVEPLCDGAVVLRRFARADASRLLEAISVVAEQAQFRQMQTPGGHTMSVAMTCCGDWGWVTDAGGYRYQQTDPLSGEPWPLMPAVFRSLAAKAASAGGYSGFEPDACLVNRYAPGAKMGLHQDKDEDDFDQPIVSVSLGTPAMFQFGGARRSDRPQRVPLEHGDVVVWGGPARLRYHGVLTLKQAQHSLTGDSRYNLTFRRAR
;
A
#
# COMPACT_ATOMS: atom_id res chain seq x y z
N SER A 1 -4.06 26.06 -8.23
CA SER A 1 -3.90 24.63 -8.39
C SER A 1 -5.28 23.97 -8.36
N SER A 2 -5.58 23.17 -9.37
CA SER A 2 -6.85 22.44 -9.42
C SER A 2 -6.96 21.51 -8.24
N SER A 3 -8.11 21.52 -7.54
CA SER A 3 -8.42 20.53 -6.50
C SER A 3 -9.00 19.23 -7.10
N GLU A 4 -9.22 19.22 -8.40
CA GLU A 4 -9.83 18.10 -9.10
C GLU A 4 -8.88 16.92 -9.28
N PRO A 5 -9.37 15.67 -9.19
CA PRO A 5 -8.57 14.48 -9.52
C PRO A 5 -8.13 14.48 -10.99
N TRP A 6 -6.95 13.95 -11.24
CA TRP A 6 -6.42 13.78 -12.59
C TRP A 6 -5.48 12.58 -12.66
N VAL A 7 -5.28 12.06 -13.86
CA VAL A 7 -4.43 10.87 -14.11
C VAL A 7 -3.07 11.31 -14.63
N GLU A 8 -2.02 10.81 -13.98
CA GLU A 8 -0.63 11.05 -14.38
C GLU A 8 0.01 9.73 -14.79
N PRO A 9 0.34 9.53 -16.07
CA PRO A 9 1.03 8.31 -16.50
C PRO A 9 2.43 8.22 -15.90
N LEU A 10 2.82 7.03 -15.44
CA LEU A 10 4.19 6.76 -14.99
C LEU A 10 4.98 6.00 -16.06
N CYS A 11 4.40 4.95 -16.58
CA CYS A 11 4.95 4.13 -17.65
C CYS A 11 3.84 3.23 -18.18
N ASP A 12 4.16 2.39 -19.16
CA ASP A 12 3.21 1.41 -19.66
C ASP A 12 2.79 0.48 -18.52
N GLY A 13 1.49 0.47 -18.23
CA GLY A 13 0.88 -0.33 -17.16
C GLY A 13 0.80 0.35 -15.80
N ALA A 14 1.30 1.58 -15.63
CA ALA A 14 1.29 2.26 -14.34
C ALA A 14 0.87 3.73 -14.43
N VAL A 15 0.03 4.16 -13.48
CA VAL A 15 -0.45 5.54 -13.38
C VAL A 15 -0.50 5.99 -11.92
N VAL A 16 -0.46 7.31 -11.72
CA VAL A 16 -0.87 7.94 -10.46
C VAL A 16 -2.22 8.59 -10.69
N LEU A 17 -3.19 8.23 -9.86
CA LEU A 17 -4.49 8.87 -9.81
C LEU A 17 -4.41 9.94 -8.72
N ARG A 18 -4.14 11.18 -9.13
CA ARG A 18 -3.94 12.28 -8.18
C ARG A 18 -5.25 12.64 -7.49
N ARG A 19 -5.21 12.73 -6.16
CA ARG A 19 -6.33 13.12 -5.29
C ARG A 19 -7.55 12.20 -5.37
N PHE A 20 -7.39 11.04 -5.97
CA PHE A 20 -8.50 10.11 -6.25
C PHE A 20 -9.25 9.69 -4.97
N ALA A 21 -8.54 9.47 -3.88
CA ALA A 21 -9.10 8.97 -2.62
C ALA A 21 -9.44 10.09 -1.62
N ARG A 22 -9.24 11.37 -1.95
CA ARG A 22 -9.44 12.47 -0.97
C ARG A 22 -10.87 12.54 -0.44
N ALA A 23 -11.85 12.37 -1.30
CA ALA A 23 -13.25 12.42 -0.89
C ALA A 23 -13.61 11.30 0.10
N ASP A 24 -12.91 10.18 0.05
CA ASP A 24 -13.15 9.01 0.91
C ASP A 24 -12.18 8.95 2.11
N ALA A 25 -11.28 9.93 2.26
CA ALA A 25 -10.17 9.85 3.22
C ALA A 25 -10.64 9.64 4.66
N SER A 26 -11.63 10.38 5.13
CA SER A 26 -12.12 10.25 6.50
C SER A 26 -12.71 8.86 6.76
N ARG A 27 -13.47 8.32 5.81
CA ARG A 27 -14.04 6.98 5.92
C ARG A 27 -12.97 5.90 5.88
N LEU A 28 -11.94 6.10 5.06
CA LEU A 28 -10.80 5.18 4.98
C LEU A 28 -10.02 5.17 6.30
N LEU A 29 -9.74 6.35 6.87
CA LEU A 29 -9.02 6.45 8.14
C LEU A 29 -9.81 5.84 9.30
N GLU A 30 -11.13 6.04 9.32
CA GLU A 30 -12.00 5.40 10.31
C GLU A 30 -11.95 3.87 10.18
N ALA A 31 -12.00 3.35 8.95
CA ALA A 31 -11.91 1.91 8.69
C ALA A 31 -10.54 1.35 9.08
N ILE A 32 -9.45 2.11 8.88
CA ILE A 32 -8.11 1.73 9.37
C ILE A 32 -8.13 1.55 10.89
N SER A 33 -8.77 2.47 11.62
CA SER A 33 -8.88 2.37 13.07
C SER A 33 -9.62 1.11 13.51
N VAL A 34 -10.70 0.75 12.82
CA VAL A 34 -11.47 -0.47 13.10
C VAL A 34 -10.62 -1.72 12.87
N VAL A 35 -9.89 -1.77 11.76
CA VAL A 35 -8.96 -2.87 11.47
C VAL A 35 -7.90 -2.98 12.55
N ALA A 36 -7.31 -1.86 12.97
CA ALA A 36 -6.23 -1.83 13.95
C ALA A 36 -6.70 -2.23 15.36
N GLU A 37 -7.97 -2.02 15.70
CA GLU A 37 -8.55 -2.50 16.97
C GLU A 37 -8.57 -4.04 17.02
N GLN A 38 -8.78 -4.70 15.91
CA GLN A 38 -8.85 -6.17 15.81
C GLN A 38 -7.48 -6.80 15.57
N ALA A 39 -6.64 -6.15 14.79
CA ALA A 39 -5.28 -6.60 14.46
C ALA A 39 -4.35 -5.38 14.55
N GLN A 40 -3.68 -5.24 15.68
CA GLN A 40 -2.88 -4.04 15.99
C GLN A 40 -1.71 -3.88 15.02
N PHE A 41 -1.32 -2.63 14.78
CA PHE A 41 -0.09 -2.32 14.08
C PHE A 41 1.11 -2.93 14.81
N ARG A 42 2.04 -3.52 14.05
CA ARG A 42 3.27 -4.08 14.58
C ARG A 42 4.41 -3.81 13.61
N GLN A 43 5.61 -3.70 14.13
CA GLN A 43 6.81 -3.67 13.31
C GLN A 43 7.32 -5.10 13.14
N MET A 44 7.30 -5.59 11.90
CA MET A 44 7.73 -6.95 11.58
C MET A 44 9.24 -7.03 11.44
N GLN A 45 9.78 -8.23 11.49
CA GLN A 45 11.20 -8.47 11.27
C GLN A 45 11.40 -9.19 9.93
N THR A 46 12.45 -8.78 9.21
CA THR A 46 12.88 -9.52 8.01
C THR A 46 13.47 -10.87 8.43
N PRO A 47 13.61 -11.83 7.49
CA PRO A 47 14.22 -13.13 7.82
C PRO A 47 15.61 -13.02 8.44
N GLY A 48 16.37 -11.95 8.13
CA GLY A 48 17.69 -11.69 8.72
C GLY A 48 17.65 -11.04 10.10
N GLY A 49 16.47 -10.78 10.67
CA GLY A 49 16.32 -10.20 12.01
C GLY A 49 16.28 -8.67 12.05
N HIS A 50 16.27 -7.99 10.91
CA HIS A 50 16.13 -6.54 10.84
C HIS A 50 14.68 -6.14 11.12
N THR A 51 14.45 -5.26 12.08
CA THR A 51 13.11 -4.71 12.36
C THR A 51 12.75 -3.65 11.34
N MET A 52 11.62 -3.82 10.66
CA MET A 52 11.12 -2.85 9.69
C MET A 52 10.68 -1.58 10.40
N SER A 53 11.02 -0.41 9.83
CA SER A 53 10.67 0.88 10.42
C SER A 53 9.20 1.25 10.24
N VAL A 54 8.52 0.63 9.28
CA VAL A 54 7.10 0.84 9.02
C VAL A 54 6.29 -0.11 9.89
N ALA A 55 5.26 0.40 10.58
CA ALA A 55 4.32 -0.43 11.30
C ALA A 55 3.24 -0.93 10.35
N MET A 56 2.83 -2.18 10.46
CA MET A 56 1.92 -2.84 9.53
C MET A 56 0.82 -3.59 10.24
N THR A 57 -0.33 -3.70 9.58
CA THR A 57 -1.39 -4.66 9.88
C THR A 57 -2.05 -5.06 8.56
N CYS A 58 -2.99 -5.99 8.62
CA CYS A 58 -3.63 -6.53 7.42
C CYS A 58 -5.13 -6.67 7.62
N CYS A 59 -5.85 -6.68 6.51
CA CYS A 59 -7.25 -7.12 6.47
C CYS A 59 -7.51 -7.85 5.14
N GLY A 60 -8.57 -8.64 5.10
CA GLY A 60 -8.89 -9.51 3.99
C GLY A 60 -8.64 -10.97 4.31
N ASP A 61 -8.76 -11.83 3.31
CA ASP A 61 -8.59 -13.28 3.47
C ASP A 61 -7.13 -13.65 3.75
N TRP A 62 -6.19 -12.87 3.23
CA TRP A 62 -4.76 -13.13 3.32
C TRP A 62 -4.02 -11.90 3.83
N GLY A 63 -3.14 -12.12 4.80
CA GLY A 63 -2.24 -11.08 5.31
C GLY A 63 -0.79 -11.39 4.97
N TRP A 64 -0.06 -10.39 4.49
CA TRP A 64 1.36 -10.53 4.23
C TRP A 64 2.12 -10.33 5.54
N VAL A 65 2.98 -11.29 5.87
CA VAL A 65 3.80 -11.26 7.09
C VAL A 65 5.25 -11.65 6.78
N THR A 66 6.15 -11.20 7.65
CA THR A 66 7.54 -11.62 7.62
C THR A 66 8.08 -11.78 9.04
N ASP A 67 8.90 -12.79 9.22
CA ASP A 67 9.65 -13.11 10.45
C ASP A 67 10.82 -14.02 10.09
N ALA A 68 11.42 -14.68 11.07
CA ALA A 68 12.51 -15.63 10.83
C ALA A 68 12.10 -16.76 9.86
N GLY A 69 10.81 -17.06 9.75
CA GLY A 69 10.28 -18.07 8.83
C GLY A 69 10.14 -17.60 7.38
N GLY A 70 10.43 -16.34 7.09
CA GLY A 70 10.40 -15.80 5.73
C GLY A 70 9.18 -14.95 5.42
N TYR A 71 9.16 -14.42 4.19
CA TYR A 71 8.03 -13.63 3.65
C TYR A 71 6.94 -14.58 3.18
N ARG A 72 5.68 -14.28 3.54
CA ARG A 72 4.55 -15.14 3.14
C ARG A 72 3.21 -14.45 3.34
N TYR A 73 2.19 -15.00 2.68
CA TYR A 73 0.79 -14.73 3.01
C TYR A 73 0.27 -15.82 3.93
N GLN A 74 -0.50 -15.44 4.93
CA GLN A 74 -1.21 -16.38 5.78
C GLN A 74 -2.59 -15.84 6.17
N GLN A 75 -3.51 -16.74 6.52
CA GLN A 75 -4.90 -16.37 6.77
C GLN A 75 -5.15 -15.88 8.19
N THR A 76 -4.20 -16.14 9.11
CA THR A 76 -4.35 -15.76 10.52
C THR A 76 -3.28 -14.75 10.91
N ASP A 77 -3.64 -13.85 11.83
CA ASP A 77 -2.72 -12.92 12.45
C ASP A 77 -1.83 -13.70 13.43
N PRO A 78 -0.49 -13.72 13.24
CA PRO A 78 0.39 -14.46 14.12
C PRO A 78 0.44 -13.94 15.55
N LEU A 79 0.00 -12.69 15.81
CA LEU A 79 -0.04 -12.15 17.19
C LEU A 79 -1.24 -12.65 17.98
N SER A 80 -2.37 -12.85 17.34
CA SER A 80 -3.61 -13.27 18.01
C SER A 80 -3.97 -14.73 17.74
N GLY A 81 -3.51 -15.30 16.63
CA GLY A 81 -3.96 -16.60 16.15
C GLY A 81 -5.33 -16.59 15.51
N GLU A 82 -5.99 -15.43 15.45
CA GLU A 82 -7.31 -15.26 14.85
C GLU A 82 -7.20 -14.91 13.37
N PRO A 83 -8.24 -15.15 12.56
CA PRO A 83 -8.28 -14.63 11.20
C PRO A 83 -8.08 -13.11 11.17
N TRP A 84 -7.47 -12.63 10.08
CA TRP A 84 -7.38 -11.18 9.87
C TRP A 84 -8.78 -10.56 9.81
N PRO A 85 -8.94 -9.28 10.19
CA PRO A 85 -10.21 -8.58 10.03
C PRO A 85 -10.73 -8.65 8.60
N LEU A 86 -12.04 -8.65 8.43
CA LEU A 86 -12.65 -8.55 7.11
C LEU A 86 -12.21 -7.25 6.43
N MET A 87 -12.02 -7.29 5.13
CA MET A 87 -11.73 -6.08 4.36
C MET A 87 -12.94 -5.14 4.41
N PRO A 88 -12.79 -3.90 4.91
CA PRO A 88 -13.90 -2.96 4.95
C PRO A 88 -14.47 -2.71 3.55
N ALA A 89 -15.78 -2.52 3.47
CA ALA A 89 -16.44 -2.28 2.19
C ALA A 89 -15.89 -1.04 1.46
N VAL A 90 -15.56 0.03 2.21
CA VAL A 90 -14.97 1.24 1.64
C VAL A 90 -13.61 0.98 1.02
N PHE A 91 -12.81 0.07 1.60
CA PHE A 91 -11.52 -0.35 1.03
C PHE A 91 -11.74 -1.07 -0.30
N ARG A 92 -12.61 -2.08 -0.30
CA ARG A 92 -12.88 -2.89 -1.50
C ARG A 92 -13.42 -2.05 -2.64
N SER A 93 -14.35 -1.16 -2.33
CA SER A 93 -14.95 -0.26 -3.32
C SER A 93 -13.92 0.67 -3.93
N LEU A 94 -13.08 1.29 -3.10
CA LEU A 94 -12.04 2.21 -3.58
C LEU A 94 -11.01 1.47 -4.44
N ALA A 95 -10.56 0.29 -4.01
CA ALA A 95 -9.59 -0.50 -4.75
C ALA A 95 -10.09 -0.86 -6.14
N ALA A 96 -11.35 -1.31 -6.25
CA ALA A 96 -11.96 -1.66 -7.53
C ALA A 96 -12.09 -0.45 -8.45
N LYS A 97 -12.54 0.69 -7.93
CA LYS A 97 -12.69 1.93 -8.70
C LYS A 97 -11.33 2.46 -9.17
N ALA A 98 -10.33 2.45 -8.29
CA ALA A 98 -8.99 2.91 -8.63
C ALA A 98 -8.35 2.02 -9.70
N ALA A 99 -8.43 0.70 -9.54
CA ALA A 99 -7.92 -0.24 -10.53
C ALA A 99 -8.58 0.00 -11.90
N SER A 100 -9.90 0.15 -11.93
CA SER A 100 -10.63 0.44 -13.16
C SER A 100 -10.19 1.75 -13.81
N ALA A 101 -10.04 2.81 -13.01
CA ALA A 101 -9.52 4.10 -13.49
C ALA A 101 -8.09 4.00 -14.02
N GLY A 102 -7.31 3.06 -13.49
CA GLY A 102 -5.95 2.77 -13.95
C GLY A 102 -5.86 1.81 -15.14
N GLY A 103 -7.01 1.36 -15.67
CA GLY A 103 -7.05 0.47 -16.83
C GLY A 103 -7.22 -1.01 -16.51
N TYR A 104 -7.55 -1.36 -15.26
CA TYR A 104 -7.69 -2.76 -14.82
C TYR A 104 -9.10 -2.97 -14.26
N SER A 105 -10.02 -3.44 -15.10
CA SER A 105 -11.41 -3.71 -14.69
C SER A 105 -11.53 -5.04 -13.93
N GLY A 106 -12.52 -5.11 -13.03
CA GLY A 106 -12.84 -6.35 -12.33
C GLY A 106 -11.87 -6.78 -11.24
N PHE A 107 -11.05 -5.85 -10.74
CA PHE A 107 -10.10 -6.16 -9.66
C PHE A 107 -10.84 -6.42 -8.34
N GLU A 108 -10.63 -7.61 -7.80
CA GLU A 108 -11.18 -8.03 -6.51
C GLU A 108 -10.02 -8.42 -5.58
N PRO A 109 -9.49 -7.49 -4.79
CA PRO A 109 -8.40 -7.81 -3.87
C PRO A 109 -8.88 -8.74 -2.76
N ASP A 110 -8.01 -9.66 -2.35
CA ASP A 110 -8.22 -10.53 -1.19
C ASP A 110 -7.25 -10.21 -0.06
N ALA A 111 -6.35 -9.26 -0.26
CA ALA A 111 -5.34 -8.84 0.70
C ALA A 111 -5.21 -7.31 0.69
N CYS A 112 -5.14 -6.73 1.87
CA CYS A 112 -4.77 -5.32 2.04
C CYS A 112 -3.73 -5.22 3.15
N LEU A 113 -2.52 -4.78 2.78
CA LEU A 113 -1.48 -4.43 3.73
C LEU A 113 -1.66 -2.97 4.12
N VAL A 114 -1.88 -2.72 5.41
CA VAL A 114 -2.06 -1.37 5.96
C VAL A 114 -0.74 -0.94 6.60
N ASN A 115 -0.12 0.08 6.03
CA ASN A 115 1.18 0.58 6.47
C ASN A 115 1.01 1.91 7.19
N ARG A 116 1.69 2.07 8.33
CA ARG A 116 1.76 3.34 9.05
C ARG A 116 3.22 3.77 9.14
N TYR A 117 3.53 4.92 8.54
CA TYR A 117 4.85 5.54 8.57
C TYR A 117 4.86 6.67 9.58
N ALA A 118 5.79 6.63 10.53
CA ALA A 118 6.17 7.77 11.34
C ALA A 118 7.32 8.52 10.66
N PRO A 119 7.62 9.77 11.02
CA PRO A 119 8.83 10.43 10.52
C PRO A 119 10.08 9.57 10.75
N GLY A 120 10.91 9.44 9.72
CA GLY A 120 12.07 8.56 9.74
C GLY A 120 11.84 7.14 9.20
N ALA A 121 10.60 6.71 9.06
CA ALA A 121 10.29 5.41 8.47
C ALA A 121 10.52 5.41 6.96
N LYS A 122 10.91 4.25 6.42
CA LYS A 122 11.21 4.08 5.00
C LYS A 122 10.91 2.64 4.56
N MET A 123 10.78 2.45 3.27
CA MET A 123 10.66 1.13 2.65
C MET A 123 11.68 1.03 1.51
N GLY A 124 12.62 0.11 1.63
CA GLY A 124 13.64 -0.11 0.59
C GLY A 124 13.04 -0.62 -0.71
N LEU A 125 13.81 -0.53 -1.79
CA LEU A 125 13.40 -1.06 -3.09
C LEU A 125 13.15 -2.56 -3.03
N HIS A 126 11.98 -2.99 -3.47
CA HIS A 126 11.54 -4.38 -3.49
C HIS A 126 10.53 -4.61 -4.60
N GLN A 127 10.25 -5.88 -4.88
CA GLN A 127 9.16 -6.29 -5.78
C GLN A 127 8.06 -6.92 -4.94
N ASP A 128 6.82 -6.78 -5.39
CA ASP A 128 5.71 -7.58 -4.87
C ASP A 128 5.62 -8.85 -5.72
N LYS A 129 6.10 -9.96 -5.17
CA LYS A 129 6.22 -11.23 -5.91
C LYS A 129 5.74 -12.45 -5.15
N ASP A 130 5.06 -12.25 -4.02
CA ASP A 130 4.56 -13.34 -3.18
C ASP A 130 3.12 -13.75 -3.55
N GLU A 131 2.52 -13.11 -4.54
CA GLU A 131 1.19 -13.40 -5.07
C GLU A 131 1.25 -14.50 -6.14
N ASP A 132 0.15 -15.23 -6.29
CA ASP A 132 0.06 -16.34 -7.26
C ASP A 132 -0.15 -15.86 -8.71
N ASP A 133 -0.82 -14.72 -8.91
CA ASP A 133 -1.22 -14.23 -10.23
C ASP A 133 -0.70 -12.81 -10.48
N PHE A 134 0.35 -12.71 -11.29
CA PHE A 134 0.94 -11.42 -11.67
C PHE A 134 0.15 -10.67 -12.76
N ASP A 135 -0.94 -11.23 -13.26
CA ASP A 135 -1.84 -10.52 -14.16
C ASP A 135 -2.76 -9.55 -13.40
N GLN A 136 -2.88 -9.73 -12.08
CA GLN A 136 -3.64 -8.82 -11.23
C GLN A 136 -2.82 -7.59 -10.85
N PRO A 137 -3.42 -6.38 -10.88
CA PRO A 137 -2.70 -5.16 -10.54
C PRO A 137 -2.47 -5.00 -9.03
N ILE A 138 -1.67 -4.00 -8.70
CA ILE A 138 -1.50 -3.50 -7.34
C ILE A 138 -2.11 -2.11 -7.27
N VAL A 139 -2.86 -1.84 -6.22
CA VAL A 139 -3.44 -0.52 -5.92
C VAL A 139 -2.87 -0.03 -4.60
N SER A 140 -2.24 1.13 -4.61
CA SER A 140 -1.56 1.71 -3.44
C SER A 140 -2.13 3.09 -3.15
N VAL A 141 -2.76 3.24 -1.98
CA VAL A 141 -3.45 4.46 -1.56
C VAL A 141 -2.62 5.19 -0.49
N SER A 142 -2.39 6.49 -0.68
CA SER A 142 -1.65 7.32 0.26
C SER A 142 -2.59 8.26 1.02
N LEU A 143 -2.49 8.27 2.34
CA LEU A 143 -3.27 9.15 3.22
C LEU A 143 -2.34 9.82 4.23
N GLY A 144 -2.57 11.12 4.47
CA GLY A 144 -1.81 11.85 5.49
C GLY A 144 -0.64 12.63 4.94
N THR A 145 0.49 12.59 5.64
CA THR A 145 1.68 13.39 5.27
C THR A 145 2.28 12.92 3.96
N PRO A 146 2.95 13.83 3.19
CA PRO A 146 3.50 13.48 1.89
C PRO A 146 4.69 12.52 2.01
N ALA A 147 4.91 11.74 0.96
CA ALA A 147 6.03 10.83 0.86
C ALA A 147 6.63 10.85 -0.55
N MET A 148 7.89 10.46 -0.65
CA MET A 148 8.56 10.31 -1.93
C MET A 148 8.60 8.83 -2.29
N PHE A 149 7.78 8.46 -3.27
CA PHE A 149 7.70 7.11 -3.81
C PHE A 149 8.81 6.91 -4.85
N GLN A 150 9.48 5.78 -4.76
CA GLN A 150 10.47 5.37 -5.77
C GLN A 150 9.84 4.30 -6.66
N PHE A 151 9.78 4.56 -7.96
CA PHE A 151 9.26 3.62 -8.95
C PHE A 151 10.36 3.26 -9.93
N GLY A 152 10.87 2.06 -9.81
CA GLY A 152 12.05 1.59 -10.55
C GLY A 152 11.71 0.77 -11.78
N GLY A 153 12.67 -0.04 -12.20
CA GLY A 153 12.54 -0.91 -13.35
C GLY A 153 12.36 -2.38 -12.96
N ALA A 154 12.62 -3.25 -13.93
CA ALA A 154 12.52 -4.69 -13.75
C ALA A 154 13.67 -5.27 -12.93
N ARG A 155 14.76 -4.53 -12.78
CA ARG A 155 15.93 -4.94 -12.00
C ARG A 155 16.18 -3.98 -10.85
N ARG A 156 16.69 -4.50 -9.74
CA ARG A 156 17.01 -3.69 -8.57
C ARG A 156 18.03 -2.58 -8.90
N SER A 157 18.92 -2.82 -9.84
CA SER A 157 19.95 -1.87 -10.26
C SER A 157 19.42 -0.75 -11.16
N ASP A 158 18.20 -0.88 -11.70
CA ASP A 158 17.60 0.16 -12.53
C ASP A 158 17.32 1.39 -11.68
N ARG A 159 17.70 2.56 -12.20
CA ARG A 159 17.51 3.82 -11.47
C ARG A 159 16.01 4.12 -11.32
N PRO A 160 15.49 4.27 -10.08
CA PRO A 160 14.09 4.58 -9.91
C PRO A 160 13.80 6.06 -10.20
N GLN A 161 12.63 6.33 -10.76
CA GLN A 161 12.11 7.69 -10.78
C GLN A 161 11.50 8.03 -9.42
N ARG A 162 11.56 9.30 -9.05
CA ARG A 162 10.96 9.79 -7.82
C ARG A 162 9.60 10.38 -8.11
N VAL A 163 8.60 9.92 -7.37
CA VAL A 163 7.20 10.32 -7.57
C VAL A 163 6.69 10.88 -6.23
N PRO A 164 6.54 12.21 -6.11
CA PRO A 164 5.94 12.77 -4.90
C PRO A 164 4.49 12.28 -4.77
N LEU A 165 4.14 11.76 -3.60
CA LEU A 165 2.78 11.34 -3.29
C LEU A 165 2.23 12.19 -2.17
N GLU A 166 1.00 12.68 -2.35
CA GLU A 166 0.29 13.49 -1.39
C GLU A 166 -0.99 12.78 -0.94
N HIS A 167 -1.63 13.34 0.07
CA HIS A 167 -2.87 12.83 0.62
C HIS A 167 -3.94 12.59 -0.46
N GLY A 168 -4.41 11.35 -0.54
CA GLY A 168 -5.43 10.95 -1.50
C GLY A 168 -4.91 10.43 -2.84
N ASP A 169 -3.59 10.49 -3.08
CA ASP A 169 -3.02 9.95 -4.31
C ASP A 169 -3.05 8.42 -4.30
N VAL A 170 -3.36 7.84 -5.45
CA VAL A 170 -3.41 6.38 -5.63
C VAL A 170 -2.51 5.99 -6.79
N VAL A 171 -1.59 5.07 -6.55
CA VAL A 171 -0.76 4.49 -7.62
C VAL A 171 -1.36 3.15 -7.99
N VAL A 172 -1.51 2.92 -9.28
CA VAL A 172 -2.00 1.64 -9.82
C VAL A 172 -0.95 1.13 -10.80
N TRP A 173 -0.46 -0.09 -10.61
CA TRP A 173 0.47 -0.70 -11.56
C TRP A 173 0.18 -2.18 -11.75
N GLY A 174 0.31 -2.64 -13.00
CA GLY A 174 0.02 -4.00 -13.41
C GLY A 174 0.59 -4.26 -14.80
N GLY A 175 0.20 -5.38 -15.42
CA GLY A 175 0.68 -5.74 -16.74
C GLY A 175 2.21 -5.70 -16.82
N PRO A 176 2.78 -4.97 -17.79
CA PRO A 176 4.24 -4.90 -17.94
C PRO A 176 4.97 -4.23 -16.77
N ALA A 177 4.24 -3.48 -15.93
CA ALA A 177 4.82 -2.80 -14.77
C ALA A 177 4.65 -3.58 -13.45
N ARG A 178 3.94 -4.72 -13.46
CA ARG A 178 3.53 -5.44 -12.24
C ARG A 178 4.71 -5.82 -11.34
N LEU A 179 5.84 -6.19 -11.90
CA LEU A 179 7.03 -6.64 -11.16
C LEU A 179 8.12 -5.58 -11.04
N ARG A 180 7.80 -4.31 -11.27
CA ARG A 180 8.77 -3.24 -11.07
C ARG A 180 9.16 -3.10 -9.60
N TYR A 181 10.44 -2.80 -9.37
CA TYR A 181 10.93 -2.45 -8.04
C TYR A 181 10.37 -1.11 -7.60
N HIS A 182 9.99 -1.01 -6.35
CA HIS A 182 9.45 0.21 -5.77
C HIS A 182 9.81 0.33 -4.30
N GLY A 183 9.69 1.53 -3.77
CA GLY A 183 9.99 1.80 -2.37
C GLY A 183 9.52 3.19 -1.98
N VAL A 184 9.79 3.55 -0.74
CA VAL A 184 9.44 4.87 -0.18
C VAL A 184 10.67 5.39 0.55
N LEU A 185 11.14 6.57 0.15
CA LEU A 185 12.25 7.24 0.83
C LEU A 185 11.86 7.63 2.26
N THR A 186 12.86 7.86 3.10
CA THR A 186 12.66 8.26 4.50
C THR A 186 11.62 9.37 4.61
N LEU A 187 10.57 9.11 5.39
CA LEU A 187 9.49 10.06 5.61
C LEU A 187 10.02 11.27 6.40
N LYS A 188 9.81 12.45 5.85
CA LYS A 188 10.18 13.69 6.51
C LYS A 188 9.14 14.10 7.55
N GLN A 189 9.56 14.85 8.56
CA GLN A 189 8.66 15.46 9.53
C GLN A 189 7.70 16.41 8.80
N ALA A 190 6.41 16.21 9.00
CA ALA A 190 5.34 17.06 8.47
C ALA A 190 4.10 16.88 9.34
N GLN A 191 3.10 17.74 9.14
CA GLN A 191 1.83 17.65 9.86
C GLN A 191 0.68 17.64 8.87
N HIS A 192 -0.29 16.78 9.13
CA HIS A 192 -1.53 16.71 8.35
C HIS A 192 -2.73 16.80 9.29
N SER A 193 -3.75 17.53 8.88
CA SER A 193 -4.93 17.80 9.73
C SER A 193 -5.66 16.51 10.17
N LEU A 194 -5.61 15.45 9.37
CA LEU A 194 -6.33 14.19 9.67
C LEU A 194 -5.46 13.14 10.35
N THR A 195 -4.13 13.17 10.16
CA THR A 195 -3.26 12.07 10.60
C THR A 195 -2.12 12.52 11.51
N GLY A 196 -2.01 13.80 11.82
CA GLY A 196 -0.86 14.33 12.56
C GLY A 196 0.41 14.17 11.73
N ASP A 197 1.45 13.58 12.29
CA ASP A 197 2.72 13.39 11.61
C ASP A 197 2.84 12.06 10.85
N SER A 198 1.77 11.26 10.83
CA SER A 198 1.77 9.93 10.22
C SER A 198 1.32 9.95 8.76
N ARG A 199 1.90 9.04 7.99
CA ARG A 199 1.39 8.66 6.68
C ARG A 199 0.86 7.23 6.75
N TYR A 200 -0.35 7.03 6.24
CA TYR A 200 -0.90 5.70 6.03
C TYR A 200 -0.84 5.34 4.55
N ASN A 201 -0.62 4.07 4.29
CA ASN A 201 -0.67 3.52 2.93
C ASN A 201 -1.46 2.22 2.96
N LEU A 202 -2.39 2.07 2.02
CA LEU A 202 -3.14 0.84 1.80
C LEU A 202 -2.65 0.21 0.51
N THR A 203 -2.10 -0.98 0.58
CA THR A 203 -1.66 -1.74 -0.60
C THR A 203 -2.59 -2.92 -0.80
N PHE A 204 -3.35 -2.86 -1.89
CA PHE A 204 -4.32 -3.90 -2.27
C PHE A 204 -3.72 -4.84 -3.30
N ARG A 205 -3.88 -6.14 -3.05
CA ARG A 205 -3.36 -7.19 -3.94
C ARG A 205 -4.35 -8.35 -4.03
N ARG A 206 -4.23 -9.12 -5.09
CA ARG A 206 -4.84 -10.43 -5.18
C ARG A 206 -3.75 -11.45 -4.88
N ALA A 207 -3.79 -12.05 -3.68
CA ALA A 207 -2.72 -12.94 -3.22
C ALA A 207 -2.90 -14.37 -3.74
N ARG A 208 -4.14 -14.87 -3.78
CA ARG A 208 -4.48 -16.26 -4.12
C ARG A 208 -5.67 -16.38 -5.05
#